data_bcba2e8e4f9a4930c3d525a162a235e1
#
_entry.id   bcba2e8e4f9a4930c3d525a162a235e1
#
_cell.length_a   1.000
_cell.length_b   1.000
_cell.length_c   1.000
_cell.angle_alpha   90.00
_cell.angle_beta   90.00
_cell.angle_gamma   90.00
#
_symmetry.space_group_name_H-M   'P 1'
#
loop_
_entity.id
_entity.type
_entity.pdbx_description
1 polymer ?
#
loop_
_entity_poly.entity_id
_entity_poly.type
_entity_poly.pdbx_seq_one_letter_code
_entity_poly.pdbx_strand_id
1 'polypeptide(L)'
;MSHLILHHYPSSPFSEKIRAVLGFKQLAWKSVIIPSVMPKPDVVALTGGYRKTPFLQIGADIYCDSALICDVLEHEHPEPVLYPPHLKGVSRVFAQWADSTLFWAAMAYNLQPKGAAVLFANLPPAAAQVFGEDRREMSAGMQRLRPSDATAAYRSYLRRIAHMAEEHDFLFGAEPCLADFAAYHPLWFTRQCVPVMADIFAATPAVLEWMDRIAALGHGRMEKFSAADAITVAAGMDPLPLTDDVFQDEHGIPLGSPVTISAESFGTEP
;
A
#
# COMPACT_ATOMS: atom_id res chain seq x y z
N MET A 1 13.05 -7.49 21.54
CA MET A 1 12.68 -7.39 20.12
C MET A 1 11.80 -6.17 19.98
N SER A 2 12.13 -5.26 19.07
CA SER A 2 11.34 -4.09 18.78
C SER A 2 10.01 -4.52 18.15
N HIS A 3 8.92 -3.85 18.52
CA HIS A 3 7.61 -4.17 17.99
C HIS A 3 7.45 -3.60 16.58
N LEU A 4 6.81 -4.35 15.67
CA LEU A 4 6.32 -3.81 14.40
C LEU A 4 5.10 -2.93 14.69
N ILE A 5 5.15 -1.66 14.37
CA ILE A 5 4.06 -0.70 14.56
C ILE A 5 3.65 -0.18 13.20
N LEU A 6 2.44 -0.51 12.74
CA LEU A 6 1.91 -0.05 11.46
C LEU A 6 0.99 1.14 11.68
N HIS A 7 1.35 2.27 11.08
CA HIS A 7 0.52 3.48 11.05
C HIS A 7 -0.32 3.47 9.78
N HIS A 8 -1.64 3.35 9.96
CA HIS A 8 -2.55 3.10 8.85
C HIS A 8 -3.98 3.59 9.13
N TYR A 9 -4.86 3.49 8.15
CA TYR A 9 -6.31 3.58 8.34
C TYR A 9 -7.03 2.42 7.61
N PRO A 10 -8.21 1.99 8.11
CA PRO A 10 -8.85 0.75 7.67
C PRO A 10 -9.16 0.66 6.18
N SER A 11 -9.64 1.75 5.57
CA SER A 11 -10.03 1.79 4.15
C SER A 11 -8.87 2.09 3.17
N SER A 12 -7.62 2.15 3.65
CA SER A 12 -6.46 2.36 2.78
C SER A 12 -6.10 1.08 2.02
N PRO A 13 -6.10 1.09 0.67
CA PRO A 13 -5.69 -0.08 -0.11
C PRO A 13 -4.24 -0.48 0.16
N PHE A 14 -3.29 0.47 0.14
CA PHE A 14 -1.88 0.17 0.44
C PHE A 14 -1.66 -0.34 1.87
N SER A 15 -2.51 0.09 2.82
CA SER A 15 -2.48 -0.48 4.17
C SER A 15 -2.97 -1.93 4.17
N GLU A 16 -3.97 -2.25 3.33
CA GLU A 16 -4.43 -3.64 3.17
C GLU A 16 -3.34 -4.53 2.61
N LYS A 17 -2.57 -4.05 1.62
CA LYS A 17 -1.39 -4.76 1.11
C LYS A 17 -0.46 -5.17 2.25
N ILE A 18 -0.10 -4.24 3.13
CA ILE A 18 0.82 -4.52 4.24
C ILE A 18 0.16 -5.41 5.30
N ARG A 19 -1.13 -5.20 5.61
CA ARG A 19 -1.85 -6.09 6.55
C ARG A 19 -1.89 -7.53 6.04
N ALA A 20 -2.12 -7.74 4.75
CA ALA A 20 -2.13 -9.08 4.14
C ALA A 20 -0.73 -9.72 4.17
N VAL A 21 0.35 -8.94 3.95
CA VAL A 21 1.73 -9.42 4.10
C VAL A 21 2.03 -9.80 5.55
N LEU A 22 1.59 -9.01 6.53
CA LEU A 22 1.71 -9.33 7.96
C LEU A 22 0.94 -10.63 8.30
N GLY A 23 -0.21 -10.84 7.67
CA GLY A 23 -0.99 -12.09 7.76
C GLY A 23 -0.25 -13.28 7.18
N PHE A 24 0.27 -13.16 5.97
CA PHE A 24 1.07 -14.19 5.30
C PHE A 24 2.27 -14.62 6.15
N LYS A 25 2.99 -13.67 6.71
CA LYS A 25 4.13 -13.90 7.60
C LYS A 25 3.74 -14.25 9.04
N GLN A 26 2.44 -14.33 9.38
CA GLN A 26 1.89 -14.64 10.69
C GLN A 26 2.45 -13.77 11.84
N LEU A 27 2.77 -12.52 11.55
CA LEU A 27 3.44 -11.62 12.47
C LEU A 27 2.50 -11.03 13.52
N ALA A 28 3.06 -10.73 14.70
CA ALA A 28 2.43 -9.90 15.70
C ALA A 28 2.82 -8.43 15.46
N TRP A 29 1.83 -7.53 15.48
CA TRP A 29 2.07 -6.13 15.19
C TRP A 29 1.10 -5.21 15.93
N LYS A 30 1.50 -3.96 16.09
CA LYS A 30 0.72 -2.90 16.73
C LYS A 30 0.09 -2.00 15.69
N SER A 31 -1.20 -1.73 15.87
CA SER A 31 -2.03 -0.93 14.96
C SER A 31 -2.23 0.47 15.50
N VAL A 32 -1.65 1.45 14.83
CA VAL A 32 -1.90 2.88 15.09
C VAL A 32 -2.77 3.44 13.98
N ILE A 33 -3.99 3.85 14.35
CA ILE A 33 -4.92 4.46 13.40
C ILE A 33 -4.59 5.94 13.23
N ILE A 34 -4.34 6.36 11.99
CA ILE A 34 -4.03 7.73 11.61
C ILE A 34 -5.13 8.35 10.73
N PRO A 35 -5.25 9.68 10.69
CA PRO A 35 -6.19 10.36 9.80
C PRO A 35 -5.93 10.01 8.32
N SER A 36 -7.01 9.95 7.52
CA SER A 36 -6.90 9.71 6.07
C SER A 36 -6.53 10.95 5.26
N VAL A 37 -6.68 12.14 5.83
CA VAL A 37 -6.40 13.45 5.23
C VAL A 37 -5.53 14.30 6.15
N MET A 38 -4.88 15.30 5.60
CA MET A 38 -4.17 16.31 6.40
C MET A 38 -5.16 17.20 7.20
N PRO A 39 -4.73 17.76 8.36
CA PRO A 39 -3.43 17.60 9.01
C PRO A 39 -3.29 16.28 9.77
N LYS A 40 -2.03 15.78 9.86
CA LYS A 40 -1.65 14.55 10.57
C LYS A 40 -0.49 14.85 11.53
N PRO A 41 -0.70 15.60 12.64
CA PRO A 41 0.41 16.07 13.48
C PRO A 41 1.30 14.96 14.01
N ASP A 42 0.72 13.84 14.47
CA ASP A 42 1.49 12.70 14.99
C ASP A 42 2.31 11.99 13.89
N VAL A 43 1.80 11.98 12.65
CA VAL A 43 2.54 11.44 11.49
C VAL A 43 3.72 12.33 11.14
N VAL A 44 3.50 13.65 11.10
CA VAL A 44 4.56 14.63 10.81
C VAL A 44 5.67 14.55 11.85
N ALA A 45 5.32 14.37 13.13
CA ALA A 45 6.29 14.22 14.22
C ALA A 45 7.24 13.01 14.01
N LEU A 46 6.73 11.92 13.44
CA LEU A 46 7.51 10.69 13.20
C LEU A 46 8.23 10.67 11.85
N THR A 47 7.63 11.28 10.83
CA THR A 47 8.08 11.11 9.43
C THR A 47 8.76 12.34 8.84
N GLY A 48 8.74 13.48 9.56
CA GLY A 48 9.24 14.75 9.03
C GLY A 48 8.36 15.36 7.94
N GLY A 49 7.17 14.78 7.65
CA GLY A 49 6.24 15.35 6.67
C GLY A 49 5.68 14.37 5.64
N TYR A 50 6.16 13.12 5.61
CA TYR A 50 5.60 12.11 4.70
C TYR A 50 4.12 11.88 4.97
N ARG A 51 3.27 12.20 4.00
CA ARG A 51 1.80 12.21 4.17
C ARG A 51 1.11 10.93 3.73
N LYS A 52 1.77 10.08 2.91
CA LYS A 52 1.18 8.85 2.36
C LYS A 52 1.02 7.80 3.47
N THR A 53 0.27 6.78 3.19
CA THR A 53 -0.12 5.75 4.16
C THR A 53 -0.12 4.39 3.45
N PRO A 54 0.41 3.31 4.07
CA PRO A 54 0.92 3.23 5.44
C PRO A 54 2.38 3.63 5.57
N PHE A 55 2.87 3.70 6.83
CA PHE A 55 4.28 3.61 7.17
C PHE A 55 4.50 2.65 8.35
N LEU A 56 5.66 2.02 8.37
CA LEU A 56 6.07 1.07 9.42
C LEU A 56 7.07 1.73 10.36
N GLN A 57 6.90 1.50 11.65
CA GLN A 57 7.85 1.91 12.69
C GLN A 57 8.41 0.67 13.38
N ILE A 58 9.75 0.64 13.56
CA ILE A 58 10.47 -0.36 14.34
C ILE A 58 11.41 0.39 15.28
N GLY A 59 11.03 0.54 16.55
CA GLY A 59 11.79 1.37 17.47
C GLY A 59 11.75 2.84 17.07
N ALA A 60 12.93 3.45 16.83
CA ALA A 60 13.07 4.82 16.33
C ALA A 60 13.02 4.92 14.80
N ASP A 61 13.16 3.80 14.08
CA ASP A 61 13.23 3.79 12.62
C ASP A 61 11.85 3.83 11.99
N ILE A 62 11.69 4.68 10.97
CA ILE A 62 10.45 4.90 10.24
C ILE A 62 10.65 4.55 8.77
N TYR A 63 9.88 3.58 8.28
CA TYR A 63 9.94 3.08 6.91
C TYR A 63 8.71 3.53 6.14
N CYS A 64 8.91 4.42 5.20
CA CYS A 64 7.88 4.95 4.31
C CYS A 64 7.92 4.24 2.96
N ASP A 65 6.76 4.13 2.29
CA ASP A 65 6.51 3.37 1.07
C ASP A 65 6.27 1.87 1.29
N SER A 66 5.19 1.38 0.67
CA SER A 66 4.76 -0.01 0.85
C SER A 66 5.71 -1.04 0.25
N ALA A 67 6.49 -0.68 -0.79
CA ALA A 67 7.50 -1.57 -1.35
C ALA A 67 8.68 -1.71 -0.37
N LEU A 68 9.17 -0.60 0.19
CA LEU A 68 10.21 -0.61 1.23
C LEU A 68 9.75 -1.37 2.48
N ILE A 69 8.49 -1.17 2.91
CA ILE A 69 7.94 -1.91 4.05
C ILE A 69 7.98 -3.42 3.79
N CYS A 70 7.63 -3.88 2.58
CA CYS A 70 7.72 -5.29 2.22
C CYS A 70 9.17 -5.81 2.26
N ASP A 71 10.14 -5.01 1.80
CA ASP A 71 11.56 -5.37 1.86
C ASP A 71 12.07 -5.48 3.30
N VAL A 72 11.68 -4.54 4.17
CA VAL A 72 12.01 -4.57 5.61
C VAL A 72 11.38 -5.80 6.27
N LEU A 73 10.10 -6.08 6.02
CA LEU A 73 9.43 -7.26 6.57
C LEU A 73 10.06 -8.57 6.10
N GLU A 74 10.54 -8.65 4.85
CA GLU A 74 11.27 -9.82 4.35
C GLU A 74 12.65 -9.96 4.98
N HIS A 75 13.34 -8.84 5.21
CA HIS A 75 14.66 -8.84 5.86
C HIS A 75 14.56 -9.28 7.32
N GLU A 76 13.64 -8.70 8.08
CA GLU A 76 13.44 -8.99 9.50
C GLU A 76 12.82 -10.38 9.75
N HIS A 77 11.99 -10.84 8.82
CA HIS A 77 11.24 -12.09 8.90
C HIS A 77 11.26 -12.79 7.54
N PRO A 78 12.36 -13.50 7.19
CA PRO A 78 12.54 -14.06 5.85
C PRO A 78 11.54 -15.19 5.52
N GLU A 79 10.94 -15.83 6.52
CA GLU A 79 9.97 -16.90 6.30
C GLU A 79 8.55 -16.53 6.79
N PRO A 80 7.51 -16.92 6.03
CA PRO A 80 7.56 -17.49 4.68
C PRO A 80 8.07 -16.47 3.65
N VAL A 81 8.73 -16.96 2.58
CA VAL A 81 9.43 -16.12 1.59
C VAL A 81 8.46 -15.29 0.77
N LEU A 82 8.59 -13.96 0.84
CA LEU A 82 7.79 -13.03 0.02
C LEU A 82 8.37 -12.83 -1.39
N TYR A 83 9.68 -13.03 -1.55
CA TYR A 83 10.43 -12.90 -2.80
C TYR A 83 11.13 -14.20 -3.18
N PRO A 84 10.43 -15.25 -3.66
CA PRO A 84 11.09 -16.47 -4.11
C PRO A 84 12.23 -16.16 -5.08
N PRO A 85 13.43 -16.73 -4.92
CA PRO A 85 14.62 -16.33 -5.68
C PRO A 85 14.43 -16.32 -7.20
N HIS A 86 13.70 -17.29 -7.74
CA HIS A 86 13.42 -17.41 -9.17
C HIS A 86 12.35 -16.42 -9.68
N LEU A 87 11.58 -15.81 -8.78
CA LEU A 87 10.52 -14.83 -9.07
C LEU A 87 10.87 -13.41 -8.64
N LYS A 88 11.98 -13.20 -7.91
CA LYS A 88 12.31 -11.92 -7.28
C LYS A 88 12.23 -10.73 -8.23
N GLY A 89 12.77 -10.84 -9.43
CA GLY A 89 12.74 -9.78 -10.43
C GLY A 89 11.34 -9.54 -10.98
N VAL A 90 10.68 -10.60 -11.46
CA VAL A 90 9.37 -10.49 -12.12
C VAL A 90 8.28 -10.06 -11.13
N SER A 91 8.31 -10.55 -9.89
CA SER A 91 7.33 -10.15 -8.87
C SER A 91 7.45 -8.66 -8.50
N ARG A 92 8.67 -8.09 -8.45
CA ARG A 92 8.89 -6.66 -8.22
C ARG A 92 8.39 -5.79 -9.38
N VAL A 93 8.68 -6.16 -10.61
CA VAL A 93 8.18 -5.46 -11.81
C VAL A 93 6.65 -5.50 -11.87
N PHE A 94 6.07 -6.68 -11.60
CA PHE A 94 4.61 -6.83 -11.54
C PHE A 94 4.00 -6.02 -10.41
N ALA A 95 4.61 -6.01 -9.23
CA ALA A 95 4.15 -5.22 -8.10
C ALA A 95 4.17 -3.72 -8.39
N GLN A 96 5.22 -3.20 -9.02
CA GLN A 96 5.29 -1.81 -9.45
C GLN A 96 4.16 -1.46 -10.43
N TRP A 97 3.88 -2.33 -11.41
CA TRP A 97 2.74 -2.17 -12.32
C TRP A 97 1.40 -2.18 -11.56
N ALA A 98 1.25 -3.09 -10.60
CA ALA A 98 0.01 -3.21 -9.82
C ALA A 98 -0.20 -2.01 -8.89
N ASP A 99 0.83 -1.56 -8.19
CA ASP A 99 0.80 -0.41 -7.28
C ASP A 99 0.60 0.93 -8.02
N SER A 100 0.85 0.97 -9.32
CA SER A 100 0.68 2.17 -10.16
C SER A 100 -0.46 2.01 -11.15
N THR A 101 -0.25 1.27 -12.24
CA THR A 101 -1.17 1.21 -13.38
C THR A 101 -2.51 0.55 -13.03
N LEU A 102 -2.48 -0.63 -12.39
CA LEU A 102 -3.69 -1.31 -11.96
C LEU A 102 -4.42 -0.50 -10.87
N PHE A 103 -3.68 0.01 -9.89
CA PHE A 103 -4.24 0.81 -8.81
C PHE A 103 -5.00 2.02 -9.33
N TRP A 104 -4.41 2.82 -10.22
CA TRP A 104 -5.08 4.02 -10.71
C TRP A 104 -6.25 3.73 -11.65
N ALA A 105 -6.20 2.63 -12.41
CA ALA A 105 -7.36 2.19 -13.18
C ALA A 105 -8.53 1.78 -12.26
N ALA A 106 -8.23 1.02 -11.20
CA ALA A 106 -9.22 0.64 -10.20
C ALA A 106 -9.78 1.86 -9.44
N MET A 107 -8.94 2.81 -9.02
CA MET A 107 -9.40 4.03 -8.33
C MET A 107 -10.26 4.91 -9.24
N ALA A 108 -9.86 5.12 -10.50
CA ALA A 108 -10.65 5.89 -11.45
C ALA A 108 -11.99 5.21 -11.77
N TYR A 109 -12.05 3.88 -11.76
CA TYR A 109 -13.30 3.14 -11.88
C TYR A 109 -14.19 3.29 -10.63
N ASN A 110 -13.63 3.08 -9.44
CA ASN A 110 -14.36 3.12 -8.17
C ASN A 110 -14.90 4.51 -7.80
N LEU A 111 -14.20 5.57 -8.19
CA LEU A 111 -14.57 6.95 -7.90
C LEU A 111 -15.53 7.57 -8.92
N GLN A 112 -16.09 6.78 -9.84
CA GLN A 112 -17.21 7.22 -10.67
C GLN A 112 -18.44 7.56 -9.78
N PRO A 113 -19.41 8.35 -10.27
CA PRO A 113 -20.51 8.84 -9.43
C PRO A 113 -21.22 7.79 -8.59
N LYS A 114 -21.45 6.58 -9.15
CA LYS A 114 -22.10 5.45 -8.46
C LYS A 114 -21.27 4.97 -7.25
N GLY A 115 -19.96 4.83 -7.41
CA GLY A 115 -19.05 4.38 -6.33
C GLY A 115 -18.78 5.49 -5.32
N ALA A 116 -18.55 6.72 -5.79
CA ALA A 116 -18.33 7.88 -4.92
C ALA A 116 -19.54 8.13 -3.99
N ALA A 117 -20.76 7.96 -4.48
CA ALA A 117 -21.96 8.10 -3.69
C ALA A 117 -22.01 7.13 -2.49
N VAL A 118 -21.53 5.90 -2.67
CA VAL A 118 -21.44 4.91 -1.58
C VAL A 118 -20.26 5.19 -0.66
N LEU A 119 -19.10 5.48 -1.22
CA LEU A 119 -17.88 5.72 -0.44
C LEU A 119 -18.02 6.89 0.52
N PHE A 120 -18.75 7.93 0.12
CA PHE A 120 -18.96 9.15 0.92
C PHE A 120 -20.32 9.23 1.58
N ALA A 121 -21.17 8.20 1.50
CA ALA A 121 -22.55 8.21 2.01
C ALA A 121 -22.66 8.59 3.50
N ASN A 122 -21.69 8.17 4.31
CA ASN A 122 -21.67 8.38 5.76
C ASN A 122 -20.79 9.57 6.19
N LEU A 123 -20.22 10.32 5.24
CA LEU A 123 -19.41 11.49 5.55
C LEU A 123 -20.25 12.77 5.43
N PRO A 124 -20.08 13.74 6.34
CA PRO A 124 -20.60 15.08 6.12
C PRO A 124 -20.10 15.64 4.78
N PRO A 125 -20.91 16.43 4.04
CA PRO A 125 -20.49 17.00 2.75
C PRO A 125 -19.15 17.75 2.80
N ALA A 126 -18.91 18.50 3.89
CA ALA A 126 -17.64 19.20 4.09
C ALA A 126 -16.45 18.24 4.22
N ALA A 127 -16.61 17.09 4.88
CA ALA A 127 -15.54 16.10 5.00
C ALA A 127 -15.25 15.39 3.66
N ALA A 128 -16.27 15.12 2.86
CA ALA A 128 -16.11 14.59 1.51
C ALA A 128 -15.39 15.58 0.58
N GLN A 129 -15.68 16.88 0.72
CA GLN A 129 -14.98 17.94 -0.01
C GLN A 129 -13.50 17.99 0.38
N VAL A 130 -13.18 18.04 1.68
CA VAL A 130 -11.82 18.05 2.21
C VAL A 130 -11.03 16.83 1.69
N PHE A 131 -11.65 15.64 1.72
CA PHE A 131 -11.03 14.44 1.16
C PHE A 131 -10.72 14.57 -0.34
N GLY A 132 -11.67 15.11 -1.10
CA GLY A 132 -11.48 15.33 -2.54
C GLY A 132 -10.38 16.34 -2.86
N GLU A 133 -10.29 17.41 -2.09
CA GLU A 133 -9.23 18.44 -2.23
C GLU A 133 -7.86 17.87 -1.88
N ASP A 134 -7.73 17.17 -0.75
CA ASP A 134 -6.51 16.50 -0.32
C ASP A 134 -5.99 15.51 -1.39
N ARG A 135 -6.87 14.72 -2.00
CA ARG A 135 -6.47 13.77 -3.05
C ARG A 135 -6.14 14.46 -4.37
N ARG A 136 -6.78 15.57 -4.67
CA ARG A 136 -6.46 16.38 -5.87
C ARG A 136 -5.07 17.00 -5.75
N GLU A 137 -4.75 17.55 -4.59
CA GLU A 137 -3.42 18.08 -4.29
C GLU A 137 -2.36 16.98 -4.36
N MET A 138 -2.57 15.85 -3.65
CA MET A 138 -1.65 14.72 -3.64
C MET A 138 -1.37 14.16 -5.03
N SER A 139 -2.36 14.16 -5.93
CA SER A 139 -2.23 13.66 -7.30
C SER A 139 -2.05 14.77 -8.35
N ALA A 140 -1.61 15.95 -7.93
CA ALA A 140 -1.34 17.05 -8.85
C ALA A 140 -0.25 16.66 -9.86
N GLY A 141 -0.46 16.99 -11.14
CA GLY A 141 0.47 16.63 -12.22
C GLY A 141 0.30 15.22 -12.80
N MET A 142 -0.49 14.34 -12.17
CA MET A 142 -0.76 13.02 -12.73
C MET A 142 -1.74 13.07 -13.89
N GLN A 143 -1.45 12.31 -14.94
CA GLN A 143 -2.40 12.08 -16.02
C GLN A 143 -3.55 11.19 -15.52
N ARG A 144 -4.78 11.69 -15.60
CA ARG A 144 -5.99 10.96 -15.16
C ARG A 144 -6.64 10.22 -16.33
N LEU A 145 -7.03 8.98 -16.08
CA LEU A 145 -7.85 8.21 -17.02
C LEU A 145 -9.28 8.79 -17.07
N ARG A 146 -9.86 8.82 -18.27
CA ARG A 146 -11.29 9.08 -18.42
C ARG A 146 -12.08 7.92 -17.83
N PRO A 147 -13.30 8.13 -17.31
CA PRO A 147 -14.10 7.05 -16.70
C PRO A 147 -14.32 5.84 -17.61
N SER A 148 -14.58 6.04 -18.91
CA SER A 148 -14.72 4.97 -19.89
C SER A 148 -13.44 4.19 -20.10
N ASP A 149 -12.31 4.89 -20.19
CA ASP A 149 -10.99 4.30 -20.41
C ASP A 149 -10.54 3.53 -19.18
N ALA A 150 -10.80 4.06 -17.97
CA ALA A 150 -10.54 3.38 -16.71
C ALA A 150 -11.33 2.06 -16.61
N THR A 151 -12.62 2.07 -16.97
CA THR A 151 -13.47 0.87 -16.96
C THR A 151 -12.94 -0.18 -17.93
N ALA A 152 -12.58 0.21 -19.16
CA ALA A 152 -12.04 -0.70 -20.17
C ALA A 152 -10.67 -1.27 -19.75
N ALA A 153 -9.78 -0.41 -19.23
CA ALA A 153 -8.47 -0.81 -18.73
C ALA A 153 -8.60 -1.80 -17.55
N TYR A 154 -9.43 -1.47 -16.56
CA TYR A 154 -9.62 -2.31 -15.38
C TYR A 154 -10.16 -3.69 -15.76
N ARG A 155 -11.20 -3.77 -16.63
CA ARG A 155 -11.69 -5.04 -17.18
C ARG A 155 -10.60 -5.84 -17.91
N SER A 156 -9.76 -5.15 -18.68
CA SER A 156 -8.64 -5.79 -19.39
C SER A 156 -7.62 -6.37 -18.41
N TYR A 157 -7.30 -5.65 -17.34
CA TYR A 157 -6.37 -6.08 -16.30
C TYR A 157 -6.92 -7.26 -15.49
N LEU A 158 -8.20 -7.22 -15.14
CA LEU A 158 -8.88 -8.34 -14.46
C LEU A 158 -8.84 -9.63 -15.28
N ARG A 159 -9.04 -9.56 -16.62
CA ARG A 159 -8.92 -10.75 -17.48
C ARG A 159 -7.51 -11.33 -17.48
N ARG A 160 -6.45 -10.47 -17.47
CA ARG A 160 -5.06 -10.95 -17.40
C ARG A 160 -4.76 -11.62 -16.05
N ILE A 161 -5.25 -11.03 -14.96
CA ILE A 161 -5.12 -11.63 -13.62
C ILE A 161 -5.91 -12.94 -13.55
N ALA A 162 -7.11 -13.00 -14.15
CA ALA A 162 -7.91 -14.23 -14.22
C ALA A 162 -7.14 -15.36 -14.88
N HIS A 163 -6.51 -15.12 -16.04
CA HIS A 163 -5.70 -16.14 -16.73
C HIS A 163 -4.57 -16.68 -15.85
N MET A 164 -3.92 -15.81 -15.04
CA MET A 164 -2.88 -16.26 -14.11
C MET A 164 -3.47 -17.09 -12.97
N ALA A 165 -4.61 -16.67 -12.41
CA ALA A 165 -5.29 -17.33 -11.30
C ALA A 165 -6.01 -18.63 -11.70
N GLU A 166 -6.26 -18.86 -13.02
CA GLU A 166 -6.78 -20.11 -13.57
C GLU A 166 -5.69 -21.19 -13.70
N GLU A 167 -4.43 -20.79 -13.81
CA GLU A 167 -3.29 -21.70 -13.96
C GLU A 167 -2.72 -22.18 -12.62
N HIS A 168 -2.80 -21.34 -11.58
CA HIS A 168 -2.19 -21.59 -10.27
C HIS A 168 -3.06 -21.06 -9.14
N ASP A 169 -2.79 -21.52 -7.92
CA ASP A 169 -3.45 -21.01 -6.70
C ASP A 169 -3.15 -19.54 -6.43
N PHE A 170 -1.94 -19.09 -6.79
CA PHE A 170 -1.49 -17.69 -6.73
C PHE A 170 -0.89 -17.26 -8.07
N LEU A 171 -0.70 -15.95 -8.27
CA LEU A 171 -0.42 -15.40 -9.60
C LEU A 171 0.82 -15.99 -10.29
N PHE A 172 1.80 -16.44 -9.53
CA PHE A 172 3.05 -17.00 -10.08
C PHE A 172 3.37 -18.42 -9.58
N GLY A 173 2.41 -19.12 -8.98
CA GLY A 173 2.64 -20.51 -8.54
C GLY A 173 1.72 -20.97 -7.43
N ALA A 174 2.17 -21.99 -6.68
CA ALA A 174 1.40 -22.60 -5.60
C ALA A 174 1.42 -21.77 -4.29
N GLU A 175 2.41 -20.88 -4.13
CA GLU A 175 2.56 -20.04 -2.95
C GLU A 175 2.45 -18.57 -3.31
N PRO A 176 1.90 -17.72 -2.42
CA PRO A 176 1.80 -16.30 -2.67
C PRO A 176 3.18 -15.63 -2.63
N CYS A 177 3.36 -14.61 -3.46
CA CYS A 177 4.53 -13.74 -3.45
C CYS A 177 4.13 -12.26 -3.47
N LEU A 178 5.09 -11.34 -3.48
CA LEU A 178 4.81 -9.89 -3.49
C LEU A 178 3.77 -9.48 -4.54
N ALA A 179 3.78 -10.11 -5.72
CA ALA A 179 2.87 -9.78 -6.81
C ALA A 179 1.39 -9.96 -6.43
N ASP A 180 1.09 -11.00 -5.64
CA ASP A 180 -0.26 -11.29 -5.17
C ASP A 180 -0.77 -10.17 -4.28
N PHE A 181 0.01 -9.73 -3.30
CA PHE A 181 -0.38 -8.67 -2.37
C PHE A 181 -0.51 -7.31 -3.07
N ALA A 182 0.36 -7.04 -4.05
CA ALA A 182 0.31 -5.82 -4.84
C ALA A 182 -0.91 -5.76 -5.77
N ALA A 183 -1.29 -6.89 -6.39
CA ALA A 183 -2.51 -6.95 -7.21
C ALA A 183 -3.79 -6.99 -6.36
N TYR A 184 -3.73 -7.60 -5.19
CA TYR A 184 -4.89 -7.79 -4.32
C TYR A 184 -5.50 -6.47 -3.82
N HIS A 185 -4.69 -5.55 -3.31
CA HIS A 185 -5.20 -4.39 -2.58
C HIS A 185 -6.10 -3.44 -3.40
N PRO A 186 -5.88 -3.13 -4.69
CA PRO A 186 -6.80 -2.31 -5.45
C PRO A 186 -8.12 -3.05 -5.76
N LEU A 187 -8.07 -4.38 -5.92
CA LEU A 187 -9.26 -5.21 -6.13
C LEU A 187 -10.06 -5.36 -4.83
N TRP A 188 -9.36 -5.54 -3.71
CA TRP A 188 -9.96 -5.53 -2.39
C TRP A 188 -10.74 -4.23 -2.13
N PHE A 189 -10.18 -3.08 -2.51
CA PHE A 189 -10.86 -1.80 -2.36
C PHE A 189 -12.18 -1.77 -3.15
N THR A 190 -12.19 -2.28 -4.38
CA THR A 190 -13.41 -2.40 -5.18
C THR A 190 -14.43 -3.30 -4.49
N ARG A 191 -14.01 -4.47 -4.04
CA ARG A 191 -14.89 -5.49 -3.47
C ARG A 191 -15.43 -5.12 -2.09
N GLN A 192 -14.58 -4.56 -1.22
CA GLN A 192 -14.91 -4.32 0.19
C GLN A 192 -15.32 -2.88 0.49
N CYS A 193 -14.65 -1.89 -0.12
CA CYS A 193 -14.92 -0.49 0.17
C CYS A 193 -15.97 0.11 -0.75
N VAL A 194 -16.13 -0.41 -1.98
CA VAL A 194 -17.08 0.10 -2.96
C VAL A 194 -17.89 -1.04 -3.58
N PRO A 195 -18.60 -1.86 -2.78
CA PRO A 195 -19.25 -3.11 -3.25
C PRO A 195 -20.28 -2.89 -4.35
N VAL A 196 -20.86 -1.70 -4.47
CA VAL A 196 -21.78 -1.32 -5.58
C VAL A 196 -21.09 -1.35 -6.95
N MET A 197 -19.75 -1.35 -6.99
CA MET A 197 -18.91 -1.42 -8.19
C MET A 197 -18.36 -2.84 -8.45
N ALA A 198 -18.65 -3.82 -7.58
CA ALA A 198 -18.08 -5.17 -7.64
C ALA A 198 -18.61 -6.02 -8.81
N ASP A 199 -19.64 -5.57 -9.52
CA ASP A 199 -20.14 -6.21 -10.74
C ASP A 199 -19.09 -6.30 -11.86
N ILE A 200 -18.00 -5.53 -11.77
CA ILE A 200 -16.88 -5.63 -12.71
C ILE A 200 -16.20 -7.01 -12.69
N PHE A 201 -16.27 -7.73 -11.58
CA PHE A 201 -15.69 -9.07 -11.44
C PHE A 201 -16.53 -10.19 -12.06
N ALA A 202 -17.77 -9.91 -12.49
CA ALA A 202 -18.74 -10.94 -12.94
C ALA A 202 -18.18 -11.82 -14.09
N ALA A 203 -17.33 -11.26 -14.94
CA ALA A 203 -16.73 -11.99 -16.06
C ALA A 203 -15.39 -12.71 -15.70
N THR A 204 -14.93 -12.63 -14.48
CA THR A 204 -13.64 -13.14 -14.02
C THR A 204 -13.73 -13.83 -12.66
N PRO A 205 -14.50 -14.95 -12.53
CA PRO A 205 -14.73 -15.61 -11.24
C PRO A 205 -13.42 -16.12 -10.60
N ALA A 206 -12.44 -16.56 -11.38
CA ALA A 206 -11.12 -16.99 -10.87
C ALA A 206 -10.40 -15.90 -10.07
N VAL A 207 -10.63 -14.62 -10.42
CA VAL A 207 -10.10 -13.49 -9.63
C VAL A 207 -10.71 -13.45 -8.24
N LEU A 208 -12.02 -13.70 -8.11
CA LEU A 208 -12.67 -13.70 -6.79
C LEU A 208 -12.20 -14.87 -5.93
N GLU A 209 -12.01 -16.06 -6.52
CA GLU A 209 -11.49 -17.23 -5.82
C GLU A 209 -10.04 -17.01 -5.34
N TRP A 210 -9.20 -16.41 -6.19
CA TRP A 210 -7.85 -16.01 -5.82
C TRP A 210 -7.86 -14.94 -4.70
N MET A 211 -8.73 -13.94 -4.78
CA MET A 211 -8.89 -12.94 -3.72
C MET A 211 -9.31 -13.57 -2.40
N ASP A 212 -10.16 -14.61 -2.43
CA ASP A 212 -10.59 -15.33 -1.22
C ASP A 212 -9.42 -16.09 -0.59
N ARG A 213 -8.52 -16.68 -1.41
CA ARG A 213 -7.28 -17.32 -0.92
C ARG A 213 -6.35 -16.31 -0.21
N ILE A 214 -6.16 -15.13 -0.80
CA ILE A 214 -5.36 -14.07 -0.14
C ILE A 214 -6.05 -13.59 1.15
N ALA A 215 -7.35 -13.36 1.14
CA ALA A 215 -8.11 -12.94 2.32
C ALA A 215 -8.03 -13.97 3.47
N ALA A 216 -7.97 -15.26 3.15
CA ALA A 216 -7.85 -16.34 4.13
C ALA A 216 -6.52 -16.33 4.91
N LEU A 217 -5.47 -15.69 4.39
CA LEU A 217 -4.20 -15.47 5.12
C LEU A 217 -4.39 -14.57 6.34
N GLY A 218 -5.45 -13.74 6.35
CA GLY A 218 -5.75 -12.82 7.43
C GLY A 218 -4.75 -11.68 7.55
N HIS A 219 -4.66 -11.11 8.75
CA HIS A 219 -3.81 -9.93 9.02
C HIS A 219 -2.79 -10.18 10.15
N GLY A 220 -2.51 -11.42 10.48
CA GLY A 220 -1.63 -11.76 11.60
C GLY A 220 -2.24 -11.46 12.98
N ARG A 221 -1.40 -11.16 13.97
CA ARG A 221 -1.86 -10.88 15.34
C ARG A 221 -1.77 -9.37 15.63
N MET A 222 -2.87 -8.68 15.42
CA MET A 222 -2.97 -7.24 15.60
C MET A 222 -3.33 -6.88 17.04
N GLU A 223 -2.60 -5.92 17.62
CA GLU A 223 -2.90 -5.26 18.89
C GLU A 223 -3.11 -3.77 18.64
N LYS A 224 -4.13 -3.16 19.26
CA LYS A 224 -4.34 -1.71 19.20
C LYS A 224 -3.24 -0.97 19.95
N PHE A 225 -2.76 0.12 19.36
CA PHE A 225 -1.72 0.94 19.95
C PHE A 225 -2.02 2.43 19.71
N SER A 226 -1.63 3.31 20.63
CA SER A 226 -1.88 4.74 20.49
C SER A 226 -0.75 5.45 19.73
N ALA A 227 -1.07 6.55 19.04
CA ALA A 227 -0.07 7.39 18.40
C ALA A 227 0.93 7.98 19.43
N ALA A 228 0.43 8.36 20.62
CA ALA A 228 1.26 8.89 21.69
C ALA A 228 2.27 7.86 22.21
N ASP A 229 1.85 6.60 22.37
CA ASP A 229 2.77 5.51 22.75
C ASP A 229 3.79 5.23 21.66
N ALA A 230 3.39 5.29 20.39
CA ALA A 230 4.29 5.10 19.25
C ALA A 230 5.38 6.20 19.20
N ILE A 231 5.01 7.45 19.42
CA ILE A 231 5.95 8.57 19.53
C ILE A 231 6.89 8.37 20.73
N THR A 232 6.36 7.91 21.87
CA THR A 232 7.16 7.62 23.07
C THR A 232 8.19 6.51 22.80
N VAL A 233 7.81 5.46 22.05
CA VAL A 233 8.72 4.40 21.64
C VAL A 233 9.85 4.97 20.77
N ALA A 234 9.53 5.79 19.77
CA ALA A 234 10.53 6.41 18.91
C ALA A 234 11.51 7.31 19.70
N ALA A 235 10.97 8.14 20.59
CA ALA A 235 11.78 9.06 21.40
C ALA A 235 12.67 8.36 22.45
N GLY A 236 12.31 7.14 22.84
CA GLY A 236 13.03 6.36 23.84
C GLY A 236 14.08 5.40 23.29
N MET A 237 14.31 5.37 21.97
CA MET A 237 15.23 4.45 21.30
C MET A 237 16.17 5.23 20.37
N ASP A 238 17.37 4.71 20.18
CA ASP A 238 18.28 5.21 19.15
C ASP A 238 17.92 4.56 17.79
N PRO A 239 18.00 5.31 16.67
CA PRO A 239 17.85 4.74 15.34
C PRO A 239 18.99 3.75 15.04
N LEU A 240 18.71 2.81 14.15
CA LEU A 240 19.75 1.92 13.65
C LEU A 240 20.87 2.72 12.99
N PRO A 241 22.14 2.30 13.17
CA PRO A 241 23.24 2.95 12.47
C PRO A 241 23.04 2.85 10.96
N LEU A 242 23.44 3.89 10.23
CA LEU A 242 23.48 3.82 8.78
C LEU A 242 24.41 2.68 8.35
N THR A 243 24.02 1.97 7.28
CA THR A 243 24.85 0.93 6.69
C THR A 243 26.16 1.55 6.15
N ASP A 244 27.26 0.80 6.22
CA ASP A 244 28.56 1.21 5.66
C ASP A 244 28.59 1.04 4.11
N ASP A 245 27.47 1.30 3.45
CA ASP A 245 27.38 1.27 2.00
C ASP A 245 28.30 2.31 1.37
N VAL A 246 29.06 1.89 0.37
CA VAL A 246 29.95 2.79 -0.36
C VAL A 246 29.10 3.81 -1.11
N PHE A 247 29.29 5.09 -0.81
CA PHE A 247 28.65 6.18 -1.53
C PHE A 247 29.03 6.13 -3.02
N GLN A 248 28.02 6.06 -3.89
CA GLN A 248 28.17 6.10 -5.35
C GLN A 248 27.61 7.42 -5.85
N ASP A 249 28.50 8.29 -6.33
CA ASP A 249 28.11 9.59 -6.88
C ASP A 249 27.63 9.45 -8.33
N GLU A 250 26.41 8.94 -8.53
CA GLU A 250 25.79 8.81 -9.85
C GLU A 250 25.27 10.15 -10.42
N HIS A 251 25.11 11.15 -9.56
CA HIS A 251 24.47 12.42 -9.91
C HIS A 251 25.41 13.63 -9.83
N GLY A 252 26.67 13.45 -9.49
CA GLY A 252 27.62 14.54 -9.27
C GLY A 252 27.27 15.42 -8.05
N ILE A 253 26.63 14.83 -7.03
CA ILE A 253 26.24 15.51 -5.79
C ILE A 253 27.14 15.02 -4.67
N PRO A 254 28.05 15.87 -4.14
CA PRO A 254 28.97 15.46 -3.08
C PRO A 254 28.23 14.95 -1.83
N LEU A 255 28.78 13.90 -1.19
CA LEU A 255 28.27 13.41 0.08
C LEU A 255 28.19 14.53 1.12
N GLY A 256 27.06 14.62 1.85
CA GLY A 256 26.81 15.68 2.83
C GLY A 256 26.13 16.93 2.26
N SER A 257 25.91 17.01 0.94
CA SER A 257 25.14 18.10 0.34
C SER A 257 23.66 18.03 0.77
N PRO A 258 23.00 19.15 1.08
CA PRO A 258 21.57 19.16 1.30
C PRO A 258 20.84 18.85 -0.01
N VAL A 259 19.87 17.93 0.05
CA VAL A 259 19.07 17.49 -1.11
C VAL A 259 17.60 17.48 -0.74
N THR A 260 16.73 17.62 -1.75
CA THR A 260 15.29 17.37 -1.62
C THR A 260 14.97 16.02 -2.27
N ILE A 261 14.32 15.15 -1.51
CA ILE A 261 13.90 13.84 -2.00
C ILE A 261 12.39 13.91 -2.31
N SER A 262 11.99 13.44 -3.48
CA SER A 262 10.58 13.32 -3.87
C SER A 262 10.28 11.94 -4.41
N ALA A 263 9.01 11.50 -4.25
CA ALA A 263 8.57 10.24 -4.82
C ALA A 263 8.53 10.32 -6.35
N GLU A 264 9.01 9.28 -7.04
CA GLU A 264 8.92 9.16 -8.50
C GLU A 264 7.47 9.12 -8.99
N SER A 265 6.61 8.44 -8.25
CA SER A 265 5.25 8.10 -8.70
C SER A 265 4.29 9.30 -8.72
N PHE A 266 4.24 10.09 -7.68
CA PHE A 266 3.41 11.29 -7.57
C PHE A 266 3.58 11.97 -6.22
N GLY A 267 3.28 13.27 -6.18
CA GLY A 267 3.35 14.10 -4.99
C GLY A 267 4.80 14.44 -4.62
N THR A 268 5.02 15.70 -4.30
CA THR A 268 6.24 16.13 -3.63
C THR A 268 6.07 15.88 -2.14
N GLU A 269 7.08 15.32 -1.50
CA GLU A 269 7.16 15.23 -0.05
C GLU A 269 8.03 16.41 0.42
N PRO A 270 7.68 17.04 1.55
CA PRO A 270 8.43 18.17 2.08
C PRO A 270 9.81 17.77 2.58
#